data_1229776164319c7b5691c48f94688884
#
_entry.id   1229776164319c7b5691c48f94688884
#
_cell.length_a   1.000
_cell.length_b   1.000
_cell.length_c   1.000
_cell.angle_alpha   90.00
_cell.angle_beta   90.00
_cell.angle_gamma   90.00
#
_symmetry.space_group_name_H-M   'P 1'
#
loop_
_entity.id
_entity.type
_entity.pdbx_description
1 polymer ?
#
loop_
_entity_poly.entity_id
_entity_poly.type
_entity_poly.pdbx_seq_one_letter_code
_entity_poly.pdbx_strand_id
1 'polypeptide(L)'
;MNIREHADTLFALLSSKLGEGTLSLNEEGNSIFSLGETLFSAALAEEAETLVLSALIGRLPTGARRKEALKELLQANFNWGGTDGGVIGLEEATDLVFLHQRFFLPLNRPEDFPDQAARQLTMARHWARRINGIDEPALSASAIRV
;
A
#
# COMPACT_ATOMS: atom_id res chain seq x y z
N MET A 1 -4.62 18.30 18.22
CA MET A 1 -5.03 17.81 16.89
C MET A 1 -5.80 16.53 17.05
N ASN A 2 -7.03 16.46 16.53
CA ASN A 2 -7.79 15.21 16.59
C ASN A 2 -7.30 14.26 15.48
N ILE A 3 -7.79 13.03 15.54
CA ILE A 3 -7.33 11.98 14.60
C ILE A 3 -7.66 12.31 13.16
N ARG A 4 -8.84 12.88 12.90
CA ARG A 4 -9.22 13.28 11.54
C ARG A 4 -8.30 14.38 11.01
N GLU A 5 -8.00 15.37 11.82
CA GLU A 5 -7.09 16.45 11.42
C GLU A 5 -5.69 15.92 11.15
N HIS A 6 -5.23 14.96 11.96
CA HIS A 6 -3.95 14.31 11.75
C HIS A 6 -3.93 13.61 10.38
N ALA A 7 -4.95 12.82 10.08
CA ALA A 7 -5.06 12.14 8.80
C ALA A 7 -5.11 13.13 7.63
N ASP A 8 -5.87 14.21 7.77
CA ASP A 8 -5.94 15.24 6.72
C ASP A 8 -4.57 15.87 6.48
N THR A 9 -3.77 16.05 7.52
CA THR A 9 -2.40 16.56 7.40
C THR A 9 -1.52 15.59 6.60
N LEU A 10 -1.66 14.29 6.81
CA LEU A 10 -0.91 13.29 6.04
C LEU A 10 -1.22 13.44 4.55
N PHE A 11 -2.50 13.57 4.19
CA PHE A 11 -2.90 13.69 2.79
C PHE A 11 -2.48 15.02 2.17
N ALA A 12 -2.49 16.10 2.94
CA ALA A 12 -2.00 17.39 2.45
C ALA A 12 -0.51 17.31 2.11
N LEU A 13 0.28 16.66 2.97
CA LEU A 13 1.71 16.51 2.71
C LEU A 13 1.97 15.56 1.52
N LEU A 14 1.19 14.51 1.40
CA LEU A 14 1.30 13.60 0.27
C LEU A 14 1.03 14.32 -1.05
N SER A 15 -0.04 15.12 -1.10
CA SER A 15 -0.38 15.92 -2.28
C SER A 15 0.73 16.88 -2.65
N SER A 16 1.28 17.57 -1.65
CA SER A 16 2.34 18.54 -1.86
C SER A 16 3.63 17.92 -2.39
N LYS A 17 4.01 16.79 -1.83
CA LYS A 17 5.28 16.14 -2.18
C LYS A 17 5.25 15.42 -3.52
N LEU A 18 4.14 14.80 -3.87
CA LEU A 18 4.05 14.00 -5.08
C LEU A 18 3.46 14.72 -6.27
N GLY A 19 2.96 15.96 -6.06
CA GLY A 19 2.45 16.80 -7.15
C GLY A 19 1.25 16.23 -7.89
N GLU A 20 0.52 15.32 -7.28
CA GLU A 20 -0.59 14.59 -7.89
C GLU A 20 -1.95 15.31 -7.70
N GLY A 21 -1.94 16.62 -7.58
CA GLY A 21 -3.15 17.38 -7.32
C GLY A 21 -3.54 17.31 -5.85
N THR A 22 -4.81 17.56 -5.55
CA THR A 22 -5.28 17.57 -4.16
C THR A 22 -5.85 16.19 -3.80
N LEU A 23 -5.15 15.46 -2.96
CA LEU A 23 -5.64 14.20 -2.40
C LEU A 23 -6.27 14.49 -1.04
N SER A 24 -7.42 13.90 -0.78
CA SER A 24 -8.10 14.12 0.49
C SER A 24 -9.00 12.93 0.83
N LEU A 25 -9.29 12.79 2.12
CA LEU A 25 -10.29 11.84 2.59
C LEU A 25 -11.68 12.46 2.44
N ASN A 26 -12.67 11.64 2.07
CA ASN A 26 -14.05 12.08 2.03
C ASN A 26 -14.63 12.19 3.45
N GLU A 27 -15.91 12.53 3.56
CA GLU A 27 -16.57 12.69 4.86
C GLU A 27 -16.54 11.42 5.70
N GLU A 28 -16.55 10.27 5.04
CA GLU A 28 -16.54 8.96 5.70
C GLU A 28 -15.14 8.51 6.10
N GLY A 29 -14.11 9.29 5.76
CA GLY A 29 -12.73 8.93 6.05
C GLY A 29 -12.10 8.02 5.03
N ASN A 30 -12.62 7.98 3.81
CA ASN A 30 -12.12 7.14 2.73
C ASN A 30 -11.57 7.96 1.59
N SER A 31 -10.69 7.35 0.80
CA SER A 31 -10.18 7.96 -0.43
C SER A 31 -9.76 6.88 -1.41
N ILE A 32 -9.94 7.13 -2.70
CA ILE A 32 -9.39 6.31 -3.77
C ILE A 32 -8.62 7.24 -4.68
N PHE A 33 -7.37 6.92 -4.95
CA PHE A 33 -6.48 7.77 -5.73
C PHE A 33 -5.41 6.94 -6.41
N SER A 34 -4.66 7.54 -7.31
CA SER A 34 -3.55 6.88 -7.98
C SER A 34 -2.24 7.60 -7.70
N LEU A 35 -1.18 6.82 -7.53
CA LEU A 35 0.18 7.33 -7.52
C LEU A 35 0.87 6.67 -8.73
N GLY A 36 1.19 7.47 -9.75
CA GLY A 36 1.56 6.93 -11.03
C GLY A 36 0.42 6.08 -11.58
N GLU A 37 0.70 4.85 -11.94
CA GLU A 37 -0.30 3.93 -12.48
C GLU A 37 -0.89 3.00 -11.42
N THR A 38 -0.47 3.13 -10.17
CA THR A 38 -0.93 2.25 -9.10
C THR A 38 -2.11 2.86 -8.35
N LEU A 39 -3.19 2.10 -8.26
CA LEU A 39 -4.39 2.50 -7.53
C LEU A 39 -4.19 2.27 -6.04
N PHE A 40 -4.55 3.28 -5.26
CA PHE A 40 -4.52 3.22 -3.81
C PHE A 40 -5.92 3.46 -3.26
N SER A 41 -6.19 2.89 -2.12
CA SER A 41 -7.35 3.25 -1.31
C SER A 41 -6.90 3.52 0.12
N ALA A 42 -7.60 4.41 0.79
CA ALA A 42 -7.32 4.74 2.17
C ALA A 42 -8.59 4.68 2.98
N ALA A 43 -8.49 4.23 4.20
CA ALA A 43 -9.62 4.17 5.14
C ALA A 43 -9.14 4.56 6.52
N LEU A 44 -9.81 5.56 7.11
CA LEU A 44 -9.53 6.03 8.46
C LEU A 44 -10.47 5.34 9.42
N ALA A 45 -9.90 4.60 10.38
CA ALA A 45 -10.62 4.02 11.51
C ALA A 45 -10.37 4.91 12.72
N GLU A 46 -11.24 5.90 12.93
CA GLU A 46 -11.03 6.91 13.97
C GLU A 46 -10.93 6.31 15.36
N GLU A 47 -11.80 5.36 15.69
CA GLU A 47 -11.78 4.73 17.01
C GLU A 47 -10.49 3.97 17.28
N ALA A 48 -9.91 3.36 16.25
CA ALA A 48 -8.62 2.68 16.36
C ALA A 48 -7.43 3.62 16.14
N GLU A 49 -7.68 4.88 15.88
CA GLU A 49 -6.65 5.89 15.61
C GLU A 49 -5.70 5.46 14.51
N THR A 50 -6.23 4.76 13.51
CA THR A 50 -5.43 4.09 12.47
C THR A 50 -5.91 4.47 11.08
N LEU A 51 -4.95 4.76 10.21
CA LEU A 51 -5.19 4.91 8.78
C LEU A 51 -4.65 3.67 8.09
N VAL A 52 -5.49 3.03 7.27
CA VAL A 52 -5.06 1.91 6.43
C VAL A 52 -4.90 2.41 5.00
N LEU A 53 -3.72 2.21 4.45
CA LEU A 53 -3.41 2.56 3.06
C LEU A 53 -3.19 1.27 2.30
N SER A 54 -3.96 1.06 1.22
CA SER A 54 -3.94 -0.17 0.44
C SER A 54 -3.55 0.13 -0.99
N ALA A 55 -2.51 -0.54 -1.48
CA ALA A 55 -2.07 -0.42 -2.87
C ALA A 55 -2.51 -1.66 -3.64
N LEU A 56 -3.15 -1.47 -4.79
CA LEU A 56 -3.55 -2.58 -5.64
C LEU A 56 -2.33 -3.16 -6.35
N ILE A 57 -2.04 -4.43 -6.07
CA ILE A 57 -0.98 -5.16 -6.78
C ILE A 57 -1.48 -5.63 -8.15
N GLY A 58 -2.68 -6.20 -8.19
CA GLY A 58 -3.27 -6.72 -9.42
C GLY A 58 -4.19 -7.88 -9.16
N ARG A 59 -4.55 -8.58 -10.22
CA ARG A 59 -5.40 -9.75 -10.13
C ARG A 59 -4.54 -11.00 -10.04
N LEU A 60 -4.89 -11.90 -9.13
CA LEU A 60 -4.21 -13.18 -9.00
C LEU A 60 -4.34 -13.97 -10.31
N PRO A 61 -3.26 -14.55 -10.85
CA PRO A 61 -3.36 -15.33 -12.07
C PRO A 61 -4.24 -16.57 -11.90
N THR A 62 -4.75 -17.06 -13.03
CA THR A 62 -5.54 -18.29 -13.09
C THR A 62 -4.67 -19.43 -13.63
N GLY A 63 -5.20 -20.65 -13.58
CA GLY A 63 -4.52 -21.82 -14.13
C GLY A 63 -3.29 -22.25 -13.33
N ALA A 64 -2.29 -22.75 -14.04
CA ALA A 64 -1.10 -23.35 -13.42
C ALA A 64 -0.28 -22.37 -12.58
N ARG A 65 -0.32 -21.08 -12.90
CA ARG A 65 0.45 -20.08 -12.19
C ARG A 65 -0.17 -19.66 -10.87
N ARG A 66 -1.45 -19.96 -10.64
CA ARG A 66 -2.16 -19.51 -9.44
C ARG A 66 -1.53 -20.03 -8.16
N LYS A 67 -1.23 -21.32 -8.11
CA LYS A 67 -0.66 -21.95 -6.93
C LYS A 67 0.71 -21.36 -6.60
N GLU A 68 1.54 -21.20 -7.61
CA GLU A 68 2.87 -20.64 -7.44
C GLU A 68 2.82 -19.18 -6.97
N ALA A 69 1.94 -18.38 -7.56
CA ALA A 69 1.75 -17.00 -7.15
C ALA A 69 1.29 -16.90 -5.69
N LEU A 70 0.31 -17.71 -5.29
CA LEU A 70 -0.15 -17.76 -3.90
C LEU A 70 0.98 -18.10 -2.94
N LYS A 71 1.80 -19.08 -3.31
CA LYS A 71 2.94 -19.48 -2.48
C LYS A 71 3.92 -18.34 -2.31
N GLU A 72 4.27 -17.64 -3.38
CA GLU A 72 5.19 -16.51 -3.31
C GLU A 72 4.62 -15.37 -2.45
N LEU A 73 3.34 -15.07 -2.59
CA LEU A 73 2.70 -14.01 -1.82
C LEU A 73 2.65 -14.34 -0.33
N LEU A 74 2.36 -15.59 0.02
CA LEU A 74 2.37 -16.04 1.41
C LEU A 74 3.79 -15.97 2.01
N GLN A 75 4.80 -16.36 1.23
CA GLN A 75 6.18 -16.24 1.67
C GLN A 75 6.59 -14.78 1.88
N ALA A 76 6.07 -13.87 1.05
CA ALA A 76 6.33 -12.44 1.21
C ALA A 76 5.84 -11.91 2.55
N ASN A 77 4.71 -12.43 3.05
CA ASN A 77 4.17 -12.04 4.35
C ASN A 77 4.97 -12.59 5.53
N PHE A 78 5.80 -13.60 5.30
CA PHE A 78 6.55 -14.23 6.38
C PHE A 78 7.56 -13.25 6.99
N ASN A 79 7.37 -12.91 8.25
CA ASN A 79 8.20 -11.93 8.97
C ASN A 79 8.30 -10.57 8.25
N TRP A 80 7.29 -10.24 7.44
CA TRP A 80 7.23 -8.99 6.67
C TRP A 80 8.43 -8.76 5.75
N GLY A 81 9.18 -9.83 5.45
CA GLY A 81 10.42 -9.72 4.66
C GLY A 81 10.19 -9.29 3.21
N GLY A 82 9.05 -9.66 2.63
CA GLY A 82 8.71 -9.30 1.25
C GLY A 82 7.67 -8.20 1.13
N THR A 83 7.29 -7.54 2.23
CA THR A 83 6.22 -6.54 2.23
C THR A 83 6.61 -5.19 2.81
N ASP A 84 7.86 -5.07 3.27
CA ASP A 84 8.36 -3.87 3.95
C ASP A 84 7.44 -3.44 5.12
N GLY A 85 7.03 -4.42 5.93
CA GLY A 85 6.20 -4.17 7.10
C GLY A 85 4.70 -4.21 6.85
N GLY A 86 4.28 -4.35 5.59
CA GLY A 86 2.86 -4.44 5.26
C GLY A 86 2.34 -5.86 5.25
N VAL A 87 1.12 -6.00 4.78
CA VAL A 87 0.45 -7.30 4.64
C VAL A 87 -0.14 -7.40 3.25
N ILE A 88 0.14 -8.51 2.56
CA ILE A 88 -0.51 -8.82 1.28
C ILE A 88 -1.80 -9.57 1.58
N GLY A 89 -2.90 -9.08 1.02
CA GLY A 89 -4.21 -9.68 1.16
C GLY A 89 -4.87 -9.94 -0.18
N LEU A 90 -5.75 -10.91 -0.19
CA LEU A 90 -6.52 -11.30 -1.37
C LEU A 90 -8.00 -11.04 -1.11
N GLU A 91 -8.65 -10.32 -2.03
CA GLU A 91 -10.09 -10.18 -2.00
C GLU A 91 -10.70 -11.37 -2.75
N GLU A 92 -11.42 -12.21 -2.03
CA GLU A 92 -11.95 -13.48 -2.57
C GLU A 92 -12.88 -13.27 -3.77
N ALA A 93 -13.78 -12.30 -3.69
CA ALA A 93 -14.80 -12.10 -4.70
C ALA A 93 -14.23 -11.70 -6.07
N THR A 94 -13.13 -10.99 -6.09
CA THR A 94 -12.55 -10.42 -7.32
C THR A 94 -11.20 -10.98 -7.70
N ASP A 95 -10.57 -11.76 -6.83
CA ASP A 95 -9.17 -12.20 -6.96
C ASP A 95 -8.17 -11.04 -6.99
N LEU A 96 -8.57 -9.85 -6.52
CA LEU A 96 -7.64 -8.72 -6.44
C LEU A 96 -6.73 -8.86 -5.24
N VAL A 97 -5.45 -8.56 -5.47
CA VAL A 97 -4.38 -8.65 -4.47
C VAL A 97 -3.97 -7.23 -4.09
N PHE A 98 -3.91 -6.97 -2.80
CA PHE A 98 -3.55 -5.66 -2.26
C PHE A 98 -2.37 -5.78 -1.32
N LEU A 99 -1.59 -4.71 -1.24
CA LEU A 99 -0.59 -4.51 -0.19
C LEU A 99 -1.12 -3.47 0.78
N HIS A 100 -1.35 -3.87 2.02
CA HIS A 100 -1.91 -3.00 3.06
C HIS A 100 -0.83 -2.53 4.02
N GLN A 101 -0.88 -1.24 4.38
CA GLN A 101 -0.05 -0.66 5.44
C GLN A 101 -0.96 0.03 6.44
N ARG A 102 -0.66 -0.15 7.72
CA ARG A 102 -1.38 0.52 8.80
C ARG A 102 -0.49 1.59 9.41
N PHE A 103 -1.09 2.75 9.65
CA PHE A 103 -0.39 3.86 10.28
C PHE A 103 -1.14 4.21 11.56
N PHE A 104 -0.51 3.90 12.69
CA PHE A 104 -1.07 4.29 13.99
C PHE A 104 -0.76 5.76 14.18
N LEU A 105 -1.79 6.59 14.03
CA LEU A 105 -1.61 8.04 13.90
C LEU A 105 -0.94 8.70 15.10
N PRO A 106 -1.22 8.31 16.36
CA PRO A 106 -0.53 8.94 17.49
C PRO A 106 0.98 8.84 17.45
N LEU A 107 1.52 7.81 16.81
CA LEU A 107 2.97 7.60 16.70
C LEU A 107 3.54 7.94 15.32
N ASN A 108 2.68 8.26 14.37
CA ASN A 108 3.11 8.56 13.01
C ASN A 108 3.46 10.04 12.86
N ARG A 109 4.65 10.32 12.36
CA ARG A 109 5.05 11.68 12.05
C ARG A 109 4.53 12.04 10.65
N PRO A 110 3.69 13.08 10.54
CA PRO A 110 3.08 13.42 9.24
C PRO A 110 4.09 13.62 8.12
N GLU A 111 5.25 14.20 8.40
CA GLU A 111 6.29 14.45 7.40
C GLU A 111 6.92 13.16 6.84
N ASP A 112 6.76 12.03 7.52
CA ASP A 112 7.27 10.75 7.03
C ASP A 112 6.29 10.05 6.06
N PHE A 113 5.05 10.47 6.04
CA PHE A 113 4.01 9.77 5.29
C PHE A 113 4.28 9.72 3.77
N PRO A 114 4.70 10.81 3.10
CA PRO A 114 4.99 10.72 1.67
C PRO A 114 6.05 9.67 1.32
N ASP A 115 7.12 9.56 2.10
CA ASP A 115 8.15 8.56 1.87
C ASP A 115 7.62 7.15 2.13
N GLN A 116 6.79 6.99 3.15
CA GLN A 116 6.16 5.69 3.46
C GLN A 116 5.24 5.25 2.32
N ALA A 117 4.45 6.17 1.77
CA ALA A 117 3.58 5.88 0.63
C ALA A 117 4.40 5.53 -0.61
N ALA A 118 5.50 6.23 -0.86
CA ALA A 118 6.39 5.95 -1.98
C ALA A 118 7.03 4.57 -1.85
N ARG A 119 7.42 4.17 -0.66
CA ARG A 119 7.97 2.83 -0.41
C ARG A 119 6.91 1.75 -0.66
N GLN A 120 5.68 2.00 -0.23
CA GLN A 120 4.57 1.08 -0.48
C GLN A 120 4.32 0.92 -1.98
N LEU A 121 4.36 2.02 -2.73
CA LEU A 121 4.23 2.01 -4.18
C LEU A 121 5.31 1.15 -4.84
N THR A 122 6.56 1.31 -4.43
CA THR A 122 7.68 0.52 -4.97
C THR A 122 7.47 -0.97 -4.73
N MET A 123 7.04 -1.33 -3.53
CA MET A 123 6.79 -2.73 -3.18
C MET A 123 5.59 -3.29 -3.95
N ALA A 124 4.52 -2.52 -4.10
CA ALA A 124 3.35 -2.95 -4.87
C ALA A 124 3.70 -3.20 -6.34
N ARG A 125 4.52 -2.33 -6.92
CA ARG A 125 4.99 -2.50 -8.30
C ARG A 125 5.83 -3.76 -8.47
N HIS A 126 6.69 -4.04 -7.52
CA HIS A 126 7.49 -5.26 -7.53
C HIS A 126 6.58 -6.49 -7.59
N TRP A 127 5.60 -6.57 -6.72
CA TRP A 127 4.69 -7.73 -6.69
C TRP A 127 3.77 -7.79 -7.90
N ALA A 128 3.37 -6.63 -8.45
CA ALA A 128 2.59 -6.60 -9.70
C ALA A 128 3.33 -7.29 -10.84
N ARG A 129 4.63 -7.04 -10.96
CA ARG A 129 5.45 -7.69 -11.98
C ARG A 129 5.61 -9.18 -11.71
N ARG A 130 5.83 -9.55 -10.44
CA ARG A 130 6.00 -10.95 -10.07
C ARG A 130 4.76 -11.79 -10.38
N ILE A 131 3.59 -11.32 -9.99
CA ILE A 131 2.35 -12.11 -10.22
C ILE A 131 1.96 -12.15 -11.69
N ASN A 132 2.40 -11.19 -12.50
CA ASN A 132 2.19 -11.18 -13.95
C ASN A 132 3.22 -12.00 -14.71
N GLY A 133 4.18 -12.61 -14.03
CA GLY A 133 5.16 -13.48 -14.63
C GLY A 133 6.39 -12.79 -15.22
N ILE A 134 6.59 -11.52 -14.87
CA ILE A 134 7.79 -10.79 -15.29
C ILE A 134 8.86 -11.06 -14.25
N ASP A 135 9.99 -11.61 -14.70
CA ASP A 135 11.12 -11.88 -13.81
C ASP A 135 11.72 -10.57 -13.32
N GLU A 136 11.91 -10.50 -12.00
CA GLU A 136 12.62 -9.40 -11.38
C GLU A 136 13.63 -9.95 -10.37
N PRO A 137 14.77 -9.29 -10.21
CA PRO A 137 15.68 -9.64 -9.13
C PRO A 137 15.02 -9.40 -7.78
N ALA A 138 15.44 -10.17 -6.78
CA ALA A 138 14.93 -9.99 -5.42
C ALA A 138 15.26 -8.58 -4.94
N LEU A 139 14.28 -7.94 -4.29
CA LEU A 139 14.49 -6.62 -3.70
C LEU A 139 15.35 -6.72 -2.45
N SER A 140 16.38 -5.88 -2.41
CA SER A 140 17.16 -5.69 -1.19
C SER A 140 16.56 -4.54 -0.37
N ALA A 141 16.98 -4.42 0.89
CA ALA A 141 16.52 -3.31 1.73
C ALA A 141 16.84 -1.95 1.12
N SER A 142 17.99 -1.84 0.42
CA SER A 142 18.35 -0.59 -0.24
C SER A 142 17.52 -0.30 -1.48
N ALA A 143 17.02 -1.32 -2.16
CA ALA A 143 16.18 -1.15 -3.34
C ALA A 143 14.75 -0.71 -3.00
N ILE A 144 14.30 -0.99 -1.77
CA ILE A 144 12.97 -0.59 -1.32
C ILE A 144 12.91 0.90 -0.97
N ARG A 145 14.05 1.49 -0.68
CA ARG A 145 14.12 2.90 -0.29
C ARG A 145 13.89 3.80 -1.50
N VAL A 146 13.11 4.81 -1.28
CA VAL A 146 12.72 5.76 -2.33
C VAL A 146 13.51 7.03 -2.19
#